data_cb8af02c4726287afd8473e4d93a8c9f
#
_entry.id   cb8af02c4726287afd8473e4d93a8c9f
#
_cell.length_a   1.000
_cell.length_b   1.000
_cell.length_c   1.000
_cell.angle_alpha   90.00
_cell.angle_beta   90.00
_cell.angle_gamma   90.00
#
_symmetry.space_group_name_H-M   'P 1'
#
loop_
_entity.id
_entity.type
_entity.pdbx_description
1 polymer ?
#
loop_
_entity_poly.entity_id
_entity_poly.type
_entity_poly.pdbx_seq_one_letter_code
_entity_poly.pdbx_strand_id
1 'polypeptide(L)'
;MKLRISAKQFAILAGAAVILVLSLATLQAQRRFRGMFDDSEAARERAIQQSEFVFARVQFGSGRRGFGGYGGWAHDYPDAEEHILQITNEATSVNLQKMAYVIVRLDSEEIFRYPFLYFSEVGEMNLSEQEVLGFREYLNRGGFAMIDDFDSPWSLDWFQSQMRRVFPDRTFVELTIDHPIFHTFYEIPTLNLEAPFDYGYPPRFYGYYDEKGRLLMIINHNNDIGDFWEWIDRPMYPLQPSTEALRLGINYIIFSMTH
;
A
#
# COMPACT_ATOMS: atom_id res chain seq x y z
N MET A 1 -14.96 40.99 -56.82
CA MET A 1 -16.19 40.16 -56.66
C MET A 1 -16.45 39.98 -55.16
N LYS A 2 -17.43 40.74 -54.60
CA LYS A 2 -17.76 40.63 -53.16
C LYS A 2 -18.80 39.51 -53.00
N LEU A 3 -18.43 38.39 -52.41
CA LEU A 3 -19.40 37.34 -52.04
C LEU A 3 -20.41 37.93 -51.03
N ARG A 4 -21.67 38.10 -51.44
CA ARG A 4 -22.77 38.44 -50.52
C ARG A 4 -23.36 37.13 -50.01
N ILE A 5 -23.02 36.80 -48.77
CA ILE A 5 -23.65 35.69 -48.06
C ILE A 5 -25.10 36.12 -47.70
N SER A 6 -26.09 35.30 -48.03
CA SER A 6 -27.48 35.56 -47.67
C SER A 6 -27.68 35.37 -46.13
N ALA A 7 -28.66 36.06 -45.58
CA ALA A 7 -28.99 35.95 -44.14
C ALA A 7 -29.23 34.48 -43.70
N LYS A 8 -29.80 33.67 -44.63
CA LYS A 8 -30.06 32.26 -44.39
C LYS A 8 -28.76 31.43 -44.34
N GLN A 9 -27.78 31.73 -45.21
CA GLN A 9 -26.46 31.10 -45.20
C GLN A 9 -25.65 31.51 -43.98
N PHE A 10 -25.73 32.78 -43.53
CA PHE A 10 -25.10 33.25 -42.33
C PHE A 10 -25.66 32.56 -41.07
N ALA A 11 -26.99 32.39 -40.97
CA ALA A 11 -27.61 31.67 -39.85
C ALA A 11 -27.20 30.18 -39.80
N ILE A 12 -27.08 29.52 -40.95
CA ILE A 12 -26.60 28.11 -41.00
C ILE A 12 -25.15 28.00 -40.56
N LEU A 13 -24.28 28.89 -41.03
CA LEU A 13 -22.85 28.90 -40.63
C LEU A 13 -22.67 29.22 -39.14
N ALA A 14 -23.45 30.16 -38.62
CA ALA A 14 -23.44 30.48 -37.20
C ALA A 14 -23.90 29.31 -36.33
N GLY A 15 -24.98 28.62 -36.75
CA GLY A 15 -25.48 27.41 -36.09
C GLY A 15 -24.46 26.27 -36.10
N ALA A 16 -23.79 26.04 -37.23
CA ALA A 16 -22.75 25.03 -37.37
C ALA A 16 -21.52 25.35 -36.48
N ALA A 17 -21.11 26.62 -36.38
CA ALA A 17 -20.04 27.06 -35.51
C ALA A 17 -20.36 26.85 -34.01
N VAL A 18 -21.60 27.16 -33.60
CA VAL A 18 -22.05 26.92 -32.20
C VAL A 18 -22.05 25.42 -31.87
N ILE A 19 -22.54 24.57 -32.80
CA ILE A 19 -22.52 23.10 -32.59
C ILE A 19 -21.08 22.59 -32.48
N LEU A 20 -20.17 23.10 -33.30
CA LEU A 20 -18.76 22.71 -33.27
C LEU A 20 -18.09 23.10 -31.92
N VAL A 21 -18.35 24.32 -31.44
CA VAL A 21 -17.82 24.81 -30.15
C VAL A 21 -18.39 23.98 -28.99
N LEU A 22 -19.68 23.66 -28.99
CA LEU A 22 -20.31 22.83 -27.98
C LEU A 22 -19.75 21.40 -27.98
N SER A 23 -19.54 20.82 -29.17
CA SER A 23 -18.94 19.47 -29.28
C SER A 23 -17.49 19.44 -28.83
N LEU A 24 -16.69 20.48 -29.09
CA LEU A 24 -15.31 20.59 -28.57
C LEU A 24 -15.29 20.78 -27.05
N ALA A 25 -16.19 21.58 -26.49
CA ALA A 25 -16.33 21.77 -25.07
C ALA A 25 -16.76 20.50 -24.33
N THR A 26 -17.69 19.72 -24.90
CA THR A 26 -18.08 18.40 -24.35
C THR A 26 -16.95 17.39 -24.43
N LEU A 27 -16.19 17.35 -25.52
CA LEU A 27 -15.01 16.48 -25.65
C LEU A 27 -13.93 16.83 -24.63
N GLN A 28 -13.67 18.10 -24.38
CA GLN A 28 -12.71 18.55 -23.36
C GLN A 28 -13.19 18.25 -21.93
N ALA A 29 -14.50 18.42 -21.67
CA ALA A 29 -15.09 18.06 -20.37
C ALA A 29 -15.01 16.55 -20.12
N GLN A 30 -15.32 15.72 -21.15
CA GLN A 30 -15.17 14.26 -21.06
C GLN A 30 -13.72 13.82 -20.87
N ARG A 31 -12.74 14.46 -21.52
CA ARG A 31 -11.32 14.17 -21.32
C ARG A 31 -10.85 14.54 -19.92
N ARG A 32 -11.29 15.69 -19.38
CA ARG A 32 -11.00 16.09 -17.99
C ARG A 32 -11.63 15.14 -16.98
N PHE A 33 -12.90 14.76 -17.21
CA PHE A 33 -13.62 13.84 -16.32
C PHE A 33 -12.99 12.44 -16.34
N ARG A 34 -12.60 11.95 -17.53
CA ARG A 34 -11.91 10.66 -17.68
C ARG A 34 -10.51 10.66 -17.06
N GLY A 35 -9.75 11.78 -17.14
CA GLY A 35 -8.45 11.90 -16.51
C GLY A 35 -8.50 12.05 -14.98
N MET A 36 -9.67 12.39 -14.41
CA MET A 36 -9.86 12.47 -12.96
C MET A 36 -10.18 11.10 -12.33
N PHE A 37 -10.56 10.10 -13.17
CA PHE A 37 -10.86 8.72 -12.80
C PHE A 37 -10.13 7.73 -13.73
N ASP A 38 -8.91 8.08 -14.17
CA ASP A 38 -8.11 7.21 -15.05
C ASP A 38 -7.34 6.19 -14.18
N ASP A 39 -8.05 5.13 -13.74
CA ASP A 39 -7.49 3.97 -13.06
C ASP A 39 -6.86 2.98 -14.07
N SER A 40 -6.49 3.46 -15.25
CA SER A 40 -5.87 2.63 -16.29
C SER A 40 -4.46 2.19 -15.89
N GLU A 41 -4.01 1.07 -16.44
CA GLU A 41 -2.64 0.57 -16.28
C GLU A 41 -1.60 1.66 -16.66
N ALA A 42 -1.87 2.44 -17.70
CA ALA A 42 -1.02 3.54 -18.11
C ALA A 42 -0.96 4.69 -17.08
N ALA A 43 -2.05 4.95 -16.33
CA ALA A 43 -2.03 5.93 -15.25
C ALA A 43 -1.19 5.43 -14.07
N ARG A 44 -1.30 4.14 -13.74
CA ARG A 44 -0.49 3.50 -12.70
C ARG A 44 1.00 3.49 -13.05
N GLU A 45 1.36 3.13 -14.27
CA GLU A 45 2.76 3.19 -14.73
C GLU A 45 3.34 4.61 -14.62
N ARG A 46 2.58 5.65 -14.99
CA ARG A 46 3.01 7.05 -14.82
C ARG A 46 3.19 7.41 -13.35
N ALA A 47 2.26 7.00 -12.49
CA ALA A 47 2.34 7.23 -11.06
C ALA A 47 3.61 6.61 -10.45
N ILE A 48 3.91 5.36 -10.81
CA ILE A 48 5.13 4.65 -10.38
C ILE A 48 6.39 5.40 -10.83
N GLN A 49 6.46 5.84 -12.09
CA GLN A 49 7.63 6.56 -12.62
C GLN A 49 7.85 7.95 -11.99
N GLN A 50 6.79 8.57 -11.49
CA GLN A 50 6.82 9.92 -10.90
C GLN A 50 6.99 9.90 -9.38
N SER A 51 6.96 8.75 -8.74
CA SER A 51 7.03 8.61 -7.29
C SER A 51 8.42 8.21 -6.82
N GLU A 52 8.84 8.75 -5.67
CA GLU A 52 10.10 8.40 -5.01
C GLU A 52 10.00 7.07 -4.24
N PHE A 53 8.79 6.60 -3.99
CA PHE A 53 8.50 5.33 -3.35
C PHE A 53 7.33 4.63 -4.05
N VAL A 54 7.36 3.31 -4.10
CA VAL A 54 6.29 2.46 -4.64
C VAL A 54 5.89 1.45 -3.57
N PHE A 55 4.61 1.42 -3.26
CA PHE A 55 4.07 0.46 -2.31
C PHE A 55 3.93 -0.91 -2.98
N ALA A 56 4.72 -1.89 -2.57
CA ALA A 56 4.71 -3.22 -3.17
C ALA A 56 4.01 -4.22 -2.25
N ARG A 57 2.79 -4.60 -2.61
CA ARG A 57 2.02 -5.65 -1.93
C ARG A 57 2.42 -7.02 -2.43
N VAL A 58 2.64 -7.94 -1.50
CA VAL A 58 3.07 -9.31 -1.86
C VAL A 58 1.86 -10.22 -2.05
N GLN A 59 1.78 -10.80 -3.25
CA GLN A 59 0.91 -11.93 -3.54
C GLN A 59 1.65 -13.22 -3.22
N PHE A 60 1.15 -13.97 -2.26
CA PHE A 60 1.70 -15.28 -1.86
C PHE A 60 0.66 -16.39 -1.96
N GLY A 61 1.12 -17.65 -1.97
CA GLY A 61 0.23 -18.80 -1.92
C GLY A 61 -0.40 -18.95 -0.54
N SER A 62 -1.72 -19.19 -0.49
CA SER A 62 -2.44 -19.53 0.74
C SER A 62 -2.89 -20.99 0.69
N GLY A 63 -2.79 -21.69 1.83
CA GLY A 63 -3.25 -23.08 1.99
C GLY A 63 -4.77 -23.23 2.01
N ARG A 64 -5.51 -22.13 2.21
CA ARG A 64 -6.98 -22.08 2.16
C ARG A 64 -7.41 -21.10 1.07
N ARG A 65 -8.42 -21.46 0.30
CA ARG A 65 -9.14 -20.51 -0.55
C ARG A 65 -9.91 -19.58 0.40
N GLY A 66 -9.50 -18.31 0.47
CA GLY A 66 -10.21 -17.27 1.21
C GLY A 66 -11.69 -17.29 0.88
N PHE A 67 -12.54 -17.13 1.89
CA PHE A 67 -13.99 -17.07 1.71
C PHE A 67 -14.31 -15.80 0.91
N GLY A 68 -14.77 -15.95 -0.34
CA GLY A 68 -15.27 -14.81 -1.13
C GLY A 68 -14.32 -14.23 -2.19
N GLY A 69 -13.12 -14.74 -2.41
CA GLY A 69 -12.26 -14.31 -3.53
C GLY A 69 -11.42 -13.05 -3.29
N TYR A 70 -11.56 -12.38 -2.15
CA TYR A 70 -10.84 -11.17 -1.72
C TYR A 70 -10.11 -11.35 -0.37
N GLY A 71 -10.06 -12.56 0.18
CA GLY A 71 -9.36 -12.85 1.44
C GLY A 71 -7.87 -13.08 1.23
N GLY A 72 -7.11 -13.06 2.33
CA GLY A 72 -5.68 -13.26 2.34
C GLY A 72 -4.91 -12.04 1.87
N TRP A 73 -3.83 -12.23 1.15
CA TRP A 73 -2.92 -11.16 0.72
C TRP A 73 -3.58 -9.95 0.03
N ALA A 74 -4.80 -10.08 -0.48
CA ALA A 74 -5.53 -9.01 -1.19
C ALA A 74 -6.54 -8.26 -0.32
N HIS A 75 -6.57 -8.49 1.00
CA HIS A 75 -7.42 -7.74 1.90
C HIS A 75 -7.06 -6.25 1.88
N ASP A 76 -8.04 -5.35 1.96
CA ASP A 76 -7.92 -3.88 1.91
C ASP A 76 -7.40 -3.28 0.59
N TYR A 77 -7.04 -4.14 -0.38
CA TYR A 77 -6.53 -3.68 -1.67
C TYR A 77 -7.66 -3.17 -2.57
N PRO A 78 -7.51 -2.04 -3.29
CA PRO A 78 -6.34 -1.13 -3.31
C PRO A 78 -6.49 0.10 -2.40
N ASP A 79 -7.61 0.26 -1.70
CA ASP A 79 -7.95 1.50 -0.99
C ASP A 79 -6.93 1.82 0.11
N ALA A 80 -6.41 0.80 0.81
CA ALA A 80 -5.37 1.00 1.82
C ALA A 80 -4.09 1.62 1.23
N GLU A 81 -3.59 1.10 0.09
CA GLU A 81 -2.41 1.64 -0.60
C GLU A 81 -2.63 3.07 -1.07
N GLU A 82 -3.77 3.33 -1.70
CA GLU A 82 -4.09 4.64 -2.24
C GLU A 82 -4.16 5.70 -1.15
N HIS A 83 -4.79 5.39 -0.03
CA HIS A 83 -4.95 6.32 1.07
C HIS A 83 -3.63 6.57 1.80
N ILE A 84 -2.86 5.52 2.15
CA ILE A 84 -1.58 5.73 2.85
C ILE A 84 -0.58 6.50 1.98
N LEU A 85 -0.53 6.24 0.66
CA LEU A 85 0.33 6.97 -0.27
C LEU A 85 -0.09 8.43 -0.38
N GLN A 86 -1.38 8.71 -0.55
CA GLN A 86 -1.90 10.08 -0.61
C GLN A 86 -1.56 10.84 0.66
N ILE A 87 -1.86 10.27 1.84
CA ILE A 87 -1.64 10.95 3.13
C ILE A 87 -0.14 11.11 3.41
N THR A 88 0.71 10.14 3.04
CA THR A 88 2.16 10.29 3.16
C THR A 88 2.68 11.44 2.29
N ASN A 89 2.19 11.58 1.05
CA ASN A 89 2.54 12.72 0.20
C ASN A 89 2.10 14.06 0.79
N GLU A 90 0.93 14.12 1.43
CA GLU A 90 0.41 15.36 2.04
C GLU A 90 1.14 15.72 3.35
N ALA A 91 1.59 14.71 4.11
CA ALA A 91 2.19 14.89 5.43
C ALA A 91 3.71 15.06 5.40
N THR A 92 4.38 14.68 4.31
CA THR A 92 5.85 14.67 4.19
C THR A 92 6.32 15.44 2.96
N SER A 93 7.64 15.52 2.77
CA SER A 93 8.24 16.06 1.54
C SER A 93 8.51 15.01 0.47
N VAL A 94 8.14 13.75 0.70
CA VAL A 94 8.33 12.66 -0.26
C VAL A 94 7.30 12.80 -1.38
N ASN A 95 7.76 12.85 -2.62
CA ASN A 95 6.87 12.95 -3.77
C ASN A 95 6.25 11.59 -4.10
N LEU A 96 4.98 11.42 -3.79
CA LEU A 96 4.22 10.20 -4.00
C LEU A 96 2.96 10.46 -4.83
N GLN A 97 2.66 9.53 -5.72
CA GLN A 97 1.40 9.51 -6.42
C GLN A 97 0.47 8.45 -5.80
N LYS A 98 -0.78 8.78 -5.63
CA LYS A 98 -1.82 7.90 -5.06
C LYS A 98 -1.81 6.48 -5.66
N MET A 99 -1.54 6.35 -6.96
CA MET A 99 -1.54 5.07 -7.68
C MET A 99 -0.15 4.43 -7.81
N ALA A 100 0.84 4.85 -7.01
CA ALA A 100 2.18 4.28 -7.04
C ALA A 100 2.29 3.00 -6.22
N TYR A 101 1.49 2.00 -6.54
CA TYR A 101 1.51 0.68 -5.92
C TYR A 101 1.54 -0.44 -6.95
N VAL A 102 2.07 -1.59 -6.56
CA VAL A 102 2.21 -2.80 -7.38
C VAL A 102 1.87 -4.05 -6.56
N ILE A 103 1.46 -5.10 -7.26
CA ILE A 103 1.39 -6.45 -6.71
C ILE A 103 2.60 -7.23 -7.22
N VAL A 104 3.36 -7.83 -6.30
CA VAL A 104 4.58 -8.56 -6.62
C VAL A 104 4.53 -9.99 -6.06
N ARG A 105 5.29 -10.89 -6.66
CA ARG A 105 5.47 -12.27 -6.18
C ARG A 105 6.90 -12.45 -5.69
N LEU A 106 7.08 -13.18 -4.59
CA LEU A 106 8.39 -13.42 -3.99
C LEU A 106 9.33 -14.27 -4.89
N ASP A 107 8.80 -15.03 -5.83
CA ASP A 107 9.55 -15.80 -6.82
C ASP A 107 9.88 -15.02 -8.11
N SER A 108 9.54 -13.71 -8.14
CA SER A 108 9.86 -12.80 -9.24
C SER A 108 11.07 -11.93 -8.92
N GLU A 109 11.93 -11.68 -9.90
CA GLU A 109 13.03 -10.71 -9.76
C GLU A 109 12.54 -9.26 -9.60
N GLU A 110 11.27 -9.01 -9.86
CA GLU A 110 10.66 -7.69 -9.73
C GLU A 110 10.72 -7.14 -8.30
N ILE A 111 10.64 -8.00 -7.26
CA ILE A 111 10.73 -7.59 -5.85
C ILE A 111 11.98 -6.78 -5.53
N PHE A 112 13.10 -7.03 -6.23
CA PHE A 112 14.37 -6.33 -5.99
C PHE A 112 14.38 -4.87 -6.46
N ARG A 113 13.31 -4.40 -7.10
CA ARG A 113 13.13 -3.01 -7.50
C ARG A 113 12.55 -2.13 -6.39
N TYR A 114 11.97 -2.74 -5.35
CA TYR A 114 11.23 -2.05 -4.31
C TYR A 114 11.90 -2.25 -2.96
N PRO A 115 12.19 -1.19 -2.20
CA PRO A 115 12.83 -1.29 -0.88
C PRO A 115 11.87 -1.81 0.20
N PHE A 116 10.56 -1.77 -0.07
CA PHE A 116 9.49 -2.08 0.87
C PHE A 116 8.53 -3.11 0.29
N LEU A 117 8.22 -4.13 1.07
CA LEU A 117 7.18 -5.12 0.78
C LEU A 117 6.12 -5.12 1.88
N TYR A 118 4.85 -5.13 1.50
CA TYR A 118 3.72 -5.26 2.42
C TYR A 118 3.05 -6.63 2.30
N PHE A 119 2.78 -7.22 3.46
CA PHE A 119 2.09 -8.50 3.58
C PHE A 119 0.87 -8.35 4.47
N SER A 120 -0.30 -8.73 3.97
CA SER A 120 -1.55 -8.86 4.72
C SER A 120 -1.87 -10.34 4.94
N GLU A 121 -2.53 -10.67 6.04
CA GLU A 121 -3.05 -12.01 6.38
C GLU A 121 -2.03 -13.17 6.31
N VAL A 122 -0.83 -12.97 6.83
CA VAL A 122 0.25 -13.99 6.80
C VAL A 122 -0.07 -15.26 7.61
N GLY A 123 -1.12 -15.26 8.43
CA GLY A 123 -1.61 -16.44 9.14
C GLY A 123 -2.03 -17.60 8.24
N GLU A 124 -2.28 -17.34 6.96
CA GLU A 124 -2.58 -18.34 5.93
C GLU A 124 -1.44 -18.55 4.91
N MET A 125 -0.34 -17.81 5.05
CA MET A 125 0.78 -17.85 4.12
C MET A 125 1.41 -19.24 4.05
N ASN A 126 1.61 -19.75 2.83
CA ASN A 126 2.32 -21.01 2.58
C ASN A 126 3.29 -20.82 1.42
N LEU A 127 4.54 -20.52 1.74
CA LEU A 127 5.58 -20.23 0.75
C LEU A 127 6.03 -21.49 0.01
N SER A 128 6.15 -21.42 -1.31
CA SER A 128 6.89 -22.38 -2.12
C SER A 128 8.39 -22.26 -1.86
N GLU A 129 9.17 -23.24 -2.31
CA GLU A 129 10.64 -23.19 -2.17
C GLU A 129 11.25 -21.99 -2.92
N GLN A 130 10.69 -21.64 -4.08
CA GLN A 130 11.13 -20.48 -4.87
C GLN A 130 10.83 -19.18 -4.15
N GLU A 131 9.65 -19.03 -3.53
CA GLU A 131 9.30 -17.87 -2.73
C GLU A 131 10.17 -17.72 -1.48
N VAL A 132 10.52 -18.84 -0.81
CA VAL A 132 11.48 -18.85 0.30
C VAL A 132 12.84 -18.32 -0.14
N LEU A 133 13.35 -18.79 -1.28
CA LEU A 133 14.65 -18.35 -1.81
C LEU A 133 14.62 -16.87 -2.22
N GLY A 134 13.57 -16.45 -2.93
CA GLY A 134 13.41 -15.06 -3.37
C GLY A 134 13.30 -14.11 -2.19
N PHE A 135 12.48 -14.45 -1.18
CA PHE A 135 12.32 -13.61 0.01
C PHE A 135 13.62 -13.53 0.84
N ARG A 136 14.34 -14.65 0.99
CA ARG A 136 15.66 -14.65 1.64
C ARG A 136 16.62 -13.70 0.96
N GLU A 137 16.71 -13.79 -0.37
CA GLU A 137 17.61 -12.94 -1.15
C GLU A 137 17.19 -11.47 -1.07
N TYR A 138 15.88 -11.18 -1.12
CA TYR A 138 15.36 -9.83 -0.95
C TYR A 138 15.81 -9.19 0.38
N LEU A 139 15.61 -9.90 1.49
CA LEU A 139 16.01 -9.42 2.81
C LEU A 139 17.53 -9.28 2.95
N ASN A 140 18.31 -10.21 2.36
CA ASN A 140 19.77 -10.13 2.35
C ASN A 140 20.31 -8.93 1.57
N ARG A 141 19.64 -8.52 0.48
CA ARG A 141 20.02 -7.36 -0.32
C ARG A 141 19.65 -6.00 0.31
N GLY A 142 19.00 -6.00 1.44
CA GLY A 142 18.65 -4.75 2.13
C GLY A 142 17.16 -4.42 2.09
N GLY A 143 16.33 -5.27 1.50
CA GLY A 143 14.89 -5.08 1.50
C GLY A 143 14.30 -5.09 2.91
N PHE A 144 13.19 -4.36 3.06
CA PHE A 144 12.42 -4.26 4.31
C PHE A 144 10.98 -4.73 4.07
N ALA A 145 10.38 -5.40 5.06
CA ALA A 145 9.01 -5.86 4.97
C ALA A 145 8.14 -5.36 6.14
N MET A 146 6.90 -5.00 5.84
CA MET A 146 5.84 -4.78 6.82
C MET A 146 4.88 -5.96 6.76
N ILE A 147 4.60 -6.54 7.92
CA ILE A 147 3.68 -7.66 8.10
C ILE A 147 2.50 -7.16 8.93
N ASP A 148 1.29 -7.35 8.44
CA ASP A 148 0.08 -6.78 8.99
C ASP A 148 -1.11 -7.74 8.89
N ASP A 149 -2.23 -7.39 9.53
CA ASP A 149 -3.52 -8.06 9.39
C ASP A 149 -3.45 -9.57 9.67
N PHE A 150 -3.04 -9.92 10.87
CA PHE A 150 -3.15 -11.29 11.38
C PHE A 150 -3.18 -11.33 12.90
N ASP A 151 -3.86 -12.32 13.43
CA ASP A 151 -4.14 -12.42 14.86
C ASP A 151 -3.86 -13.83 15.40
N SER A 152 -3.99 -13.97 16.70
CA SER A 152 -3.88 -15.21 17.47
C SER A 152 -2.47 -15.80 17.59
N PRO A 153 -2.20 -16.51 18.70
CA PRO A 153 -0.91 -17.20 18.87
C PRO A 153 -0.62 -18.23 17.79
N TRP A 154 -1.67 -18.90 17.26
CA TRP A 154 -1.52 -19.90 16.23
C TRP A 154 -1.01 -19.32 14.91
N SER A 155 -1.57 -18.18 14.47
CA SER A 155 -1.12 -17.51 13.24
C SER A 155 0.31 -17.00 13.36
N LEU A 156 0.69 -16.49 14.54
CA LEU A 156 2.06 -16.08 14.82
C LEU A 156 3.04 -17.25 14.73
N ASP A 157 2.70 -18.38 15.35
CA ASP A 157 3.51 -19.60 15.30
C ASP A 157 3.62 -20.15 13.87
N TRP A 158 2.52 -20.10 13.11
CA TRP A 158 2.50 -20.48 11.71
C TRP A 158 3.41 -19.57 10.88
N PHE A 159 3.27 -18.27 10.98
CA PHE A 159 4.11 -17.32 10.28
C PHE A 159 5.59 -17.50 10.66
N GLN A 160 5.89 -17.68 11.94
CA GLN A 160 7.25 -17.99 12.37
C GLN A 160 7.78 -19.30 11.78
N SER A 161 6.93 -20.31 11.58
CA SER A 161 7.33 -21.56 10.92
C SER A 161 7.73 -21.34 9.46
N GLN A 162 7.04 -20.47 8.73
CA GLN A 162 7.42 -20.07 7.37
C GLN A 162 8.75 -19.30 7.37
N MET A 163 8.94 -18.39 8.35
CA MET A 163 10.19 -17.62 8.46
C MET A 163 11.41 -18.46 8.85
N ARG A 164 11.24 -19.57 9.58
CA ARG A 164 12.32 -20.54 9.81
C ARG A 164 12.79 -21.23 8.52
N ARG A 165 11.97 -21.32 7.49
CA ARG A 165 12.39 -21.80 6.16
C ARG A 165 13.21 -20.73 5.43
N VAL A 166 12.94 -19.43 5.67
CA VAL A 166 13.72 -18.33 5.13
C VAL A 166 15.06 -18.20 5.86
N PHE A 167 15.05 -18.12 7.20
CA PHE A 167 16.26 -18.09 8.05
C PHE A 167 16.03 -18.97 9.28
N PRO A 168 16.67 -20.17 9.32
CA PRO A 168 16.42 -21.16 10.38
C PRO A 168 16.77 -20.71 11.80
N ASP A 169 17.77 -19.85 11.93
CA ASP A 169 18.38 -19.50 13.21
C ASP A 169 17.85 -18.15 13.79
N ARG A 170 16.78 -17.59 13.20
CA ARG A 170 16.24 -16.30 13.62
C ARG A 170 14.84 -16.46 14.20
N THR A 171 14.51 -15.56 15.14
CA THR A 171 13.20 -15.50 15.79
C THR A 171 12.69 -14.05 15.80
N PHE A 172 11.40 -13.89 16.05
CA PHE A 172 10.78 -12.60 16.28
C PHE A 172 11.17 -12.07 17.66
N VAL A 173 11.48 -10.78 17.73
CA VAL A 173 11.83 -10.06 18.96
C VAL A 173 10.77 -9.02 19.24
N GLU A 174 10.10 -9.09 20.38
CA GLU A 174 9.10 -8.09 20.74
C GLU A 174 9.75 -6.71 20.89
N LEU A 175 9.19 -5.70 20.25
CA LEU A 175 9.69 -4.34 20.25
C LEU A 175 9.07 -3.53 21.38
N THR A 176 9.90 -2.67 21.97
CA THR A 176 9.45 -1.63 22.91
C THR A 176 9.32 -0.29 22.20
N ILE A 177 8.63 0.66 22.84
CA ILE A 177 8.42 1.99 22.28
C ILE A 177 9.73 2.73 21.96
N ASP A 178 10.84 2.39 22.62
CA ASP A 178 12.13 3.04 22.39
C ASP A 178 12.80 2.66 21.06
N HIS A 179 12.21 1.72 20.30
CA HIS A 179 12.77 1.31 19.01
C HIS A 179 12.68 2.45 17.98
N PRO A 180 13.78 2.77 17.24
CA PRO A 180 13.83 3.91 16.31
C PRO A 180 12.73 3.95 15.26
N ILE A 181 12.17 2.80 14.83
CA ILE A 181 11.10 2.73 13.85
C ILE A 181 9.83 3.48 14.28
N PHE A 182 9.59 3.60 15.60
CA PHE A 182 8.45 4.33 16.16
C PHE A 182 8.70 5.83 16.27
N HIS A 183 9.90 6.30 15.92
CA HIS A 183 10.35 7.69 16.02
C HIS A 183 10.97 8.21 14.71
N THR A 184 10.76 7.51 13.59
CA THR A 184 11.43 7.82 12.32
C THR A 184 10.99 9.16 11.74
N PHE A 185 9.69 9.46 11.76
CA PHE A 185 9.10 10.71 11.29
C PHE A 185 8.14 11.30 12.32
N TYR A 186 7.19 10.49 12.80
CA TYR A 186 6.32 10.84 13.91
C TYR A 186 6.79 10.19 15.20
N GLU A 187 6.68 10.91 16.31
CA GLU A 187 6.81 10.34 17.64
C GLU A 187 5.56 9.53 17.99
N ILE A 188 5.67 8.22 18.10
CA ILE A 188 4.60 7.35 18.61
C ILE A 188 4.68 7.34 20.14
N PRO A 189 3.62 7.79 20.83
CA PRO A 189 3.71 7.98 22.29
C PRO A 189 3.55 6.67 23.07
N THR A 190 2.93 5.65 22.48
CA THR A 190 2.63 4.37 23.13
C THR A 190 2.36 3.28 22.10
N LEU A 191 2.70 2.03 22.44
CA LEU A 191 2.31 0.84 21.66
C LEU A 191 1.01 0.20 22.18
N ASN A 192 0.39 0.77 23.20
CA ASN A 192 -0.93 0.36 23.65
C ASN A 192 -1.99 0.98 22.73
N LEU A 193 -2.09 0.45 21.52
CA LEU A 193 -2.97 0.93 20.47
C LEU A 193 -4.27 0.14 20.45
N GLU A 194 -5.33 0.77 19.95
CA GLU A 194 -6.61 0.12 19.68
C GLU A 194 -6.55 -0.51 18.30
N ALA A 195 -6.87 -1.80 18.20
CA ALA A 195 -7.02 -2.50 16.93
C ALA A 195 -8.44 -2.26 16.35
N PRO A 196 -8.65 -2.42 15.02
CA PRO A 196 -9.97 -2.21 14.41
C PRO A 196 -11.01 -3.22 14.92
N PHE A 197 -10.55 -4.41 15.33
CA PHE A 197 -11.38 -5.48 15.86
C PHE A 197 -10.88 -5.98 17.22
N ASP A 198 -11.77 -6.54 18.03
CA ASP A 198 -11.38 -7.24 19.25
C ASP A 198 -10.95 -8.67 18.90
N TYR A 199 -9.64 -8.87 18.79
CA TYR A 199 -9.04 -10.20 18.56
C TYR A 199 -8.90 -11.04 19.83
N GLY A 200 -9.35 -10.55 20.98
CA GLY A 200 -9.17 -11.19 22.29
C GLY A 200 -7.73 -11.11 22.82
N TYR A 201 -6.84 -10.43 22.12
CA TYR A 201 -5.44 -10.21 22.49
C TYR A 201 -5.02 -8.78 22.13
N PRO A 202 -4.16 -8.14 22.95
CA PRO A 202 -3.70 -6.80 22.63
C PRO A 202 -2.75 -6.81 21.42
N PRO A 203 -2.70 -5.71 20.66
CA PRO A 203 -1.69 -5.50 19.63
C PRO A 203 -0.27 -5.68 20.18
N ARG A 204 0.59 -6.33 19.37
CA ARG A 204 2.01 -6.52 19.69
C ARG A 204 2.84 -6.28 18.43
N PHE A 205 4.01 -5.71 18.63
CA PHE A 205 4.94 -5.36 17.58
C PHE A 205 6.21 -6.18 17.72
N TYR A 206 6.62 -6.86 16.66
CA TYR A 206 7.86 -7.63 16.65
C TYR A 206 8.79 -7.15 15.55
N GLY A 207 10.08 -7.19 15.81
CA GLY A 207 11.14 -7.03 14.84
C GLY A 207 11.72 -8.38 14.43
N TYR A 208 12.19 -8.47 13.18
CA TYR A 208 12.98 -9.57 12.69
C TYR A 208 14.29 -9.03 12.15
N TYR A 209 15.43 -9.55 12.63
CA TYR A 209 16.72 -8.93 12.45
C TYR A 209 17.70 -9.82 11.69
N ASP A 210 18.67 -9.19 11.02
CA ASP A 210 19.84 -9.88 10.53
C ASP A 210 20.93 -10.02 11.63
N GLU A 211 22.03 -10.70 11.28
CA GLU A 211 23.15 -10.94 12.19
C GLU A 211 23.90 -9.65 12.62
N LYS A 212 23.68 -8.56 11.87
CA LYS A 212 24.28 -7.24 12.15
C LYS A 212 23.36 -6.35 12.98
N GLY A 213 22.19 -6.83 13.34
CA GLY A 213 21.18 -6.07 14.07
C GLY A 213 20.34 -5.12 13.21
N ARG A 214 20.38 -5.25 11.86
CA ARG A 214 19.49 -4.49 10.98
C ARG A 214 18.07 -5.07 11.05
N LEU A 215 17.08 -4.21 11.22
CA LEU A 215 15.68 -4.60 11.17
C LEU A 215 15.29 -4.96 9.73
N LEU A 216 14.90 -6.20 9.51
CA LEU A 216 14.45 -6.74 8.23
C LEU A 216 12.95 -6.63 8.03
N MET A 217 12.19 -6.78 9.13
CA MET A 217 10.74 -6.72 9.11
C MET A 217 10.20 -6.09 10.40
N ILE A 218 9.13 -5.33 10.25
CA ILE A 218 8.19 -4.99 11.32
C ILE A 218 6.97 -5.88 11.21
N ILE A 219 6.49 -6.41 12.33
CA ILE A 219 5.39 -7.36 12.41
C ILE A 219 4.34 -6.79 13.38
N ASN A 220 3.17 -6.44 12.86
CA ASN A 220 2.02 -5.92 13.61
C ASN A 220 1.07 -7.09 13.90
N HIS A 221 1.24 -7.73 15.05
CA HIS A 221 0.44 -8.89 15.44
C HIS A 221 -0.76 -8.48 16.29
N ASN A 222 -1.90 -9.15 16.14
CA ASN A 222 -3.21 -8.80 16.69
C ASN A 222 -3.62 -7.37 16.33
N ASN A 223 -3.33 -6.97 15.11
CA ASN A 223 -3.64 -5.67 14.58
C ASN A 223 -3.89 -5.76 13.08
N ASP A 224 -4.59 -4.77 12.57
CA ASP A 224 -4.85 -4.55 11.15
C ASP A 224 -4.75 -3.06 10.90
N ILE A 225 -3.52 -2.61 10.62
CA ILE A 225 -3.25 -1.19 10.36
C ILE A 225 -3.80 -0.82 8.98
N GLY A 226 -3.79 -1.77 8.04
CA GLY A 226 -4.31 -1.61 6.69
C GLY A 226 -5.79 -1.27 6.64
N ASP A 227 -6.59 -1.89 7.51
CA ASP A 227 -8.03 -1.64 7.61
C ASP A 227 -8.34 -0.19 8.05
N PHE A 228 -7.55 0.40 8.94
CA PHE A 228 -7.66 1.82 9.26
C PHE A 228 -7.34 2.73 8.06
N TRP A 229 -6.44 2.32 7.18
CA TRP A 229 -6.11 3.08 5.98
C TRP A 229 -7.21 2.93 4.92
N GLU A 230 -7.75 1.71 4.72
CA GLU A 230 -8.84 1.45 3.78
C GLU A 230 -10.04 2.37 4.04
N TRP A 231 -10.43 2.53 5.31
CA TRP A 231 -11.63 3.25 5.70
C TRP A 231 -11.41 4.69 6.16
N ILE A 232 -10.23 5.29 5.90
CA ILE A 232 -9.90 6.62 6.43
C ILE A 232 -10.78 7.75 5.85
N ASP A 233 -11.33 7.57 4.67
CA ASP A 233 -12.24 8.51 4.00
C ASP A 233 -13.70 8.37 4.47
N ARG A 234 -14.00 7.39 5.34
CA ARG A 234 -15.33 7.07 5.85
C ARG A 234 -15.31 6.98 7.37
N PRO A 235 -16.42 7.32 8.05
CA PRO A 235 -16.49 7.30 9.53
C PRO A 235 -16.66 5.86 10.05
N MET A 236 -15.83 4.90 9.61
CA MET A 236 -15.89 3.51 10.05
C MET A 236 -15.27 3.35 11.43
N TYR A 237 -14.09 3.93 11.62
CA TYR A 237 -13.31 3.83 12.85
C TYR A 237 -13.16 5.17 13.57
N PRO A 238 -12.90 5.15 14.90
CA PRO A 238 -12.60 6.36 15.65
C PRO A 238 -11.36 7.09 15.11
N LEU A 239 -11.37 8.42 15.18
CA LEU A 239 -10.31 9.25 14.63
C LEU A 239 -8.93 8.99 15.27
N GLN A 240 -8.88 8.73 16.59
CA GLN A 240 -7.62 8.55 17.29
C GLN A 240 -6.87 7.29 16.83
N PRO A 241 -7.43 6.06 16.88
CA PRO A 241 -6.73 4.87 16.40
C PRO A 241 -6.39 4.96 14.91
N SER A 242 -7.27 5.52 14.07
CA SER A 242 -6.97 5.75 12.65
C SER A 242 -5.75 6.67 12.45
N THR A 243 -5.65 7.74 13.26
CA THR A 243 -4.50 8.66 13.21
C THR A 243 -3.21 7.96 13.63
N GLU A 244 -3.24 7.11 14.66
CA GLU A 244 -2.06 6.36 15.11
C GLU A 244 -1.63 5.32 14.07
N ALA A 245 -2.58 4.62 13.43
CA ALA A 245 -2.31 3.70 12.34
C ALA A 245 -1.65 4.39 11.13
N LEU A 246 -2.10 5.59 10.76
CA LEU A 246 -1.47 6.40 9.72
C LEU A 246 -0.04 6.82 10.10
N ARG A 247 0.19 7.27 11.34
CA ARG A 247 1.52 7.65 11.81
C ARG A 247 2.50 6.48 11.78
N LEU A 248 2.05 5.29 12.18
CA LEU A 248 2.85 4.07 12.08
C LEU A 248 3.21 3.76 10.63
N GLY A 249 2.23 3.76 9.72
CA GLY A 249 2.47 3.50 8.30
C GLY A 249 3.47 4.46 7.68
N ILE A 250 3.33 5.77 7.96
CA ILE A 250 4.28 6.79 7.49
C ILE A 250 5.68 6.54 8.07
N ASN A 251 5.80 6.21 9.35
CA ASN A 251 7.08 5.86 9.95
C ASN A 251 7.72 4.67 9.25
N TYR A 252 6.96 3.62 8.94
CA TYR A 252 7.48 2.41 8.29
C TYR A 252 7.92 2.68 6.84
N ILE A 253 7.17 3.50 6.10
CA ILE A 253 7.55 3.94 4.76
C ILE A 253 8.87 4.73 4.81
N ILE A 254 8.95 5.76 5.65
CA ILE A 254 10.16 6.60 5.77
C ILE A 254 11.34 5.75 6.29
N PHE A 255 11.11 4.84 7.24
CA PHE A 255 12.15 3.93 7.72
C PHE A 255 12.74 3.09 6.59
N SER A 256 11.90 2.50 5.73
CA SER A 256 12.33 1.68 4.61
C SER A 256 13.14 2.45 3.54
N MET A 257 12.94 3.77 3.46
CA MET A 257 13.65 4.65 2.52
C MET A 257 15.01 5.15 3.07
N THR A 258 15.22 5.05 4.39
CA THR A 258 16.36 5.71 5.07
C THR A 258 17.28 4.75 5.80
N HIS A 259 16.93 3.50 5.98
CA HIS A 259 17.67 2.46 6.70
C HIS A 259 17.81 1.19 5.88
#